data_4e5b3a1328ec32266ccc68365dbb5fa2
#
_entry.id   4e5b3a1328ec32266ccc68365dbb5fa2
#
_cell.length_a   1.000
_cell.length_b   1.000
_cell.length_c   1.000
_cell.angle_alpha   90.00
_cell.angle_beta   90.00
_cell.angle_gamma   90.00
#
_symmetry.space_group_name_H-M   'P 1'
#
loop_
_entity.id
_entity.type
_entity.pdbx_description
1 polymer ?
#
loop_
_entity_poly.entity_id
_entity_poly.type
_entity_poly.pdbx_seq_one_letter_code
_entity_poly.pdbx_strand_id
1 'polypeptide(L)'
;MKELLQKLEYNKYVDHLVFTGDVVTKGPDSLRVVDFARQHGASCVRGNQDDRILLHHRSLAPAASAAGKPQGGELSELDKKVHDEKNLARHMTDEQAAWLDSCPLMLRARDVYGLGDVVVVHAGLVQGVALEQQVGPFSYFCSHPA
;
A
#
# COMPACT_ATOMS: atom_id res chain seq x y z
N MET A 1 11.78 7.25 7.47
CA MET A 1 12.11 5.84 7.12
C MET A 1 13.60 5.57 7.07
N LYS A 2 14.42 6.31 6.28
CA LYS A 2 15.88 6.06 6.20
C LYS A 2 16.58 6.04 7.57
N GLU A 3 16.28 6.99 8.44
CA GLU A 3 16.83 7.04 9.80
C GLU A 3 16.44 5.83 10.66
N LEU A 4 15.20 5.32 10.48
CA LEU A 4 14.75 4.10 11.16
C LEU A 4 15.55 2.89 10.70
N LEU A 5 15.72 2.72 9.39
CA LEU A 5 16.50 1.62 8.82
C LEU A 5 17.96 1.67 9.25
N GLN A 6 18.54 2.87 9.34
CA GLN A 6 19.88 3.07 9.86
C GLN A 6 19.99 2.65 11.35
N LYS A 7 19.01 3.02 12.18
CA LYS A 7 18.97 2.62 13.60
C LYS A 7 18.78 1.11 13.79
N LEU A 8 18.09 0.46 12.86
CA LEU A 8 17.88 -1.00 12.85
C LEU A 8 19.03 -1.76 12.19
N GLU A 9 20.08 -1.05 11.74
CA GLU A 9 21.23 -1.66 11.04
C GLU A 9 20.79 -2.50 9.81
N TYR A 10 19.70 -2.07 9.15
CA TYR A 10 19.12 -2.77 8.00
C TYR A 10 20.15 -3.04 6.92
N ASN A 11 20.26 -4.29 6.53
CA ASN A 11 21.15 -4.77 5.47
C ASN A 11 20.31 -5.42 4.35
N LYS A 12 20.21 -4.75 3.21
CA LYS A 12 19.43 -5.20 2.04
C LYS A 12 19.83 -6.57 1.47
N TYR A 13 20.96 -7.14 1.86
CA TYR A 13 21.42 -8.44 1.38
C TYR A 13 21.00 -9.61 2.28
N VAL A 14 20.55 -9.32 3.49
CA VAL A 14 20.13 -10.34 4.47
C VAL A 14 18.75 -10.04 5.06
N ASP A 15 18.32 -8.78 5.03
CA ASP A 15 17.01 -8.35 5.57
C ASP A 15 16.03 -8.09 4.46
N HIS A 16 14.77 -8.44 4.69
CA HIS A 16 13.66 -8.15 3.78
C HIS A 16 12.68 -7.16 4.40
N LEU A 17 12.34 -6.12 3.63
CA LEU A 17 11.34 -5.13 4.05
C LEU A 17 9.94 -5.60 3.69
N VAL A 18 9.04 -5.52 4.66
CA VAL A 18 7.62 -5.76 4.44
C VAL A 18 6.81 -4.57 4.92
N PHE A 19 6.05 -3.96 4.01
CA PHE A 19 5.11 -2.89 4.35
C PHE A 19 3.76 -3.47 4.73
N THR A 20 3.23 -3.06 5.88
CA THR A 20 2.00 -3.60 6.46
C THR A 20 0.73 -2.86 6.02
N GLY A 21 0.76 -2.21 4.86
CA GLY A 21 -0.35 -1.44 4.30
C GLY A 21 -0.34 0.03 4.69
N ASP A 22 -1.26 0.79 4.11
CA ASP A 22 -1.35 2.24 4.23
C ASP A 22 -0.01 2.94 3.91
N VAL A 23 0.63 2.49 2.84
CA VAL A 23 1.94 2.99 2.38
C VAL A 23 1.85 4.43 1.93
N VAL A 24 0.66 4.83 1.45
CA VAL A 24 0.38 6.18 0.94
C VAL A 24 -0.60 6.95 1.84
N THR A 25 -0.73 8.25 1.62
CA THR A 25 -1.67 9.22 2.21
C THR A 25 -1.26 9.90 3.50
N LYS A 26 -0.60 9.23 4.45
CA LYS A 26 -0.36 9.80 5.79
C LYS A 26 0.98 10.53 5.96
N GLY A 27 1.85 10.47 4.98
CA GLY A 27 3.17 11.09 5.03
C GLY A 27 3.34 12.19 3.98
N PRO A 28 4.29 13.11 4.18
CA PRO A 28 4.53 14.20 3.24
C PRO A 28 5.06 13.74 1.87
N ASP A 29 5.70 12.57 1.82
CA ASP A 29 6.42 12.06 0.64
C ASP A 29 5.92 10.67 0.23
N SER A 30 4.62 10.43 0.22
CA SER A 30 4.01 9.11 -0.02
C SER A 30 4.53 8.42 -1.29
N LEU A 31 4.60 9.12 -2.42
CA LEU A 31 5.08 8.53 -3.68
C LEU A 31 6.56 8.17 -3.63
N ARG A 32 7.38 8.94 -2.92
CA ARG A 32 8.80 8.60 -2.69
C ARG A 32 8.97 7.36 -1.80
N VAL A 33 8.01 7.09 -0.91
CA VAL A 33 8.00 5.84 -0.13
C VAL A 33 7.73 4.65 -1.03
N VAL A 34 6.79 4.78 -1.99
CA VAL A 34 6.52 3.73 -2.99
C VAL A 34 7.77 3.47 -3.84
N ASP A 35 8.42 4.51 -4.35
CA ASP A 35 9.66 4.35 -5.11
C ASP A 35 10.78 3.69 -4.29
N PHE A 36 10.91 4.09 -3.04
CA PHE A 36 11.86 3.47 -2.12
C PHE A 36 11.57 1.97 -1.94
N ALA A 37 10.32 1.60 -1.71
CA ALA A 37 9.91 0.21 -1.55
C ALA A 37 10.23 -0.63 -2.80
N ARG A 38 9.89 -0.09 -3.99
CA ARG A 38 10.21 -0.71 -5.29
C ARG A 38 11.70 -0.92 -5.48
N GLN A 39 12.51 0.11 -5.22
CA GLN A 39 13.97 0.06 -5.38
C GLN A 39 14.66 -0.94 -4.43
N HIS A 40 14.05 -1.22 -3.29
CA HIS A 40 14.58 -2.16 -2.31
C HIS A 40 13.96 -3.57 -2.44
N GLY A 41 13.13 -3.81 -3.46
CA GLY A 41 12.46 -5.09 -3.64
C GLY A 41 11.57 -5.47 -2.45
N ALA A 42 10.99 -4.47 -1.78
CA ALA A 42 10.18 -4.70 -0.61
C ALA A 42 8.87 -5.42 -0.96
N SER A 43 8.41 -6.29 -0.07
CA SER A 43 7.05 -6.83 -0.10
C SER A 43 6.07 -5.89 0.59
N CYS A 44 4.79 -6.06 0.32
CA CYS A 44 3.73 -5.25 0.92
C CYS A 44 2.45 -6.05 1.11
N VAL A 45 1.62 -5.64 2.05
CA VAL A 45 0.19 -5.93 2.03
C VAL A 45 -0.58 -4.65 1.77
N ARG A 46 -1.76 -4.76 1.19
CA ARG A 46 -2.58 -3.62 0.81
C ARG A 46 -3.39 -3.12 1.99
N GLY A 47 -3.31 -1.82 2.27
CA GLY A 47 -4.16 -1.13 3.21
C GLY A 47 -5.38 -0.49 2.54
N ASN A 48 -6.35 -0.06 3.34
CA ASN A 48 -7.56 0.59 2.84
C ASN A 48 -7.27 1.97 2.22
N GLN A 49 -6.23 2.67 2.64
CA GLN A 49 -5.84 3.94 2.02
C GLN A 49 -5.21 3.68 0.63
N ASP A 50 -4.43 2.61 0.50
CA ASP A 50 -3.82 2.21 -0.77
C ASP A 50 -4.90 1.90 -1.81
N ASP A 51 -5.96 1.15 -1.44
CA ASP A 51 -7.11 0.88 -2.30
C ASP A 51 -7.82 2.15 -2.76
N ARG A 52 -8.03 3.12 -1.86
CA ARG A 52 -8.69 4.39 -2.19
C ARG A 52 -7.90 5.18 -3.23
N ILE A 53 -6.58 5.25 -3.08
CA ILE A 53 -5.72 5.95 -4.05
C ILE A 53 -5.71 5.23 -5.39
N LEU A 54 -5.64 3.91 -5.42
CA LEU A 54 -5.73 3.12 -6.65
C LEU A 54 -7.08 3.33 -7.37
N LEU A 55 -8.19 3.37 -6.64
CA LEU A 55 -9.51 3.68 -7.22
C LEU A 55 -9.54 5.08 -7.84
N HIS A 56 -8.98 6.08 -7.16
CA HIS A 56 -8.85 7.43 -7.73
C HIS A 56 -7.95 7.42 -8.97
N HIS A 57 -6.80 6.76 -8.95
CA HIS A 57 -5.89 6.68 -10.08
C HIS A 57 -6.56 6.02 -11.29
N ARG A 58 -7.26 4.90 -11.10
CA ARG A 58 -8.02 4.23 -12.18
C ARG A 58 -9.13 5.11 -12.76
N SER A 59 -9.76 5.96 -11.94
CA SER A 59 -10.80 6.90 -12.41
C SER A 59 -10.26 8.06 -13.24
N LEU A 60 -8.93 8.30 -13.21
CA LEU A 60 -8.23 9.32 -13.98
C LEU A 60 -7.78 8.81 -15.36
N ALA A 61 -7.78 7.51 -15.64
CA ALA A 61 -7.57 6.95 -16.97
C ALA A 61 -8.61 7.56 -17.94
N PRO A 62 -8.28 7.83 -19.24
CA PRO A 62 -8.88 8.88 -20.04
C PRO A 62 -10.38 8.71 -20.32
N ALA A 63 -11.20 9.08 -19.37
CA ALA A 63 -12.56 9.53 -19.58
C ALA A 63 -12.51 11.05 -19.52
N ALA A 64 -12.58 11.68 -20.68
CA ALA A 64 -12.66 13.10 -20.97
C ALA A 64 -12.96 14.02 -19.78
N SER A 65 -12.04 14.96 -19.56
CA SER A 65 -12.23 16.32 -19.02
C SER A 65 -13.65 16.68 -18.55
N ALA A 66 -13.89 16.58 -17.26
CA ALA A 66 -14.88 17.37 -16.56
C ALA A 66 -14.29 17.84 -15.23
N ALA A 67 -13.33 18.76 -15.32
CA ALA A 67 -12.87 19.53 -14.17
C ALA A 67 -13.91 20.59 -13.84
N GLY A 68 -14.92 20.23 -13.08
CA GLY A 68 -15.77 21.20 -12.38
C GLY A 68 -14.89 21.89 -11.34
N LYS A 69 -14.66 23.21 -11.46
CA LYS A 69 -14.07 24.04 -10.42
C LYS A 69 -14.95 23.92 -9.17
N PRO A 70 -14.39 23.72 -7.96
CA PRO A 70 -15.16 23.84 -6.74
C PRO A 70 -15.63 25.29 -6.60
N GLN A 71 -16.94 25.48 -6.49
CA GLN A 71 -17.53 26.78 -6.13
C GLN A 71 -17.17 27.07 -4.67
N GLY A 72 -16.78 28.33 -4.41
CA GLY A 72 -16.28 28.80 -3.13
C GLY A 72 -17.27 28.55 -1.99
N GLY A 73 -16.86 27.71 -1.10
CA GLY A 73 -17.39 27.44 0.23
C GLY A 73 -16.25 26.81 1.03
N GLU A 74 -16.24 27.01 2.34
CA GLU A 74 -15.27 26.37 3.22
C GLU A 74 -15.48 24.84 3.13
N LEU A 75 -14.46 24.14 2.55
CA LEU A 75 -14.51 22.68 2.38
C LEU A 75 -14.52 22.01 3.75
N SER A 76 -15.40 21.03 3.92
CA SER A 76 -15.37 20.18 5.11
C SER A 76 -14.05 19.42 5.18
N GLU A 77 -13.65 18.96 6.37
CA GLU A 77 -12.42 18.13 6.54
C GLU A 77 -12.47 16.86 5.65
N LEU A 78 -13.65 16.31 5.41
CA LEU A 78 -13.82 15.17 4.51
C LEU A 78 -13.55 15.56 3.06
N ASP A 79 -14.03 16.72 2.61
CA ASP A 79 -13.79 17.20 1.24
C ASP A 79 -12.32 17.51 1.00
N LYS A 80 -11.62 18.10 1.99
CA LYS A 80 -10.17 18.33 1.94
C LYS A 80 -9.43 17.01 1.78
N LYS A 81 -9.76 16.00 2.58
CA LYS A 81 -9.13 14.67 2.50
C LYS A 81 -9.33 14.02 1.13
N VAL A 82 -10.55 14.04 0.59
CA VAL A 82 -10.83 13.49 -0.74
C VAL A 82 -10.10 14.26 -1.83
N HIS A 83 -9.96 15.57 -1.69
CA HIS A 83 -9.17 16.40 -2.61
C HIS A 83 -7.70 16.02 -2.59
N ASP A 84 -7.11 15.83 -1.41
CA ASP A 84 -5.71 15.45 -1.24
C ASP A 84 -5.43 14.05 -1.81
N GLU A 85 -6.33 13.10 -1.58
CA GLU A 85 -6.26 11.75 -2.15
C GLU A 85 -6.31 11.77 -3.69
N LYS A 86 -7.23 12.54 -4.28
CA LYS A 86 -7.30 12.72 -5.74
C LYS A 86 -6.06 13.41 -6.30
N ASN A 87 -5.51 14.38 -5.57
CA ASN A 87 -4.29 15.06 -5.97
C ASN A 87 -3.09 14.12 -5.94
N LEU A 88 -2.95 13.30 -4.89
CA LEU A 88 -1.92 12.28 -4.80
C LEU A 88 -2.03 11.27 -5.96
N ALA A 89 -3.25 10.79 -6.25
CA ALA A 89 -3.50 9.86 -7.33
C ALA A 89 -3.12 10.42 -8.72
N ARG A 90 -3.31 11.74 -8.95
CA ARG A 90 -2.90 12.39 -10.21
C ARG A 90 -1.39 12.46 -10.41
N HIS A 91 -0.61 12.50 -9.32
CA HIS A 91 0.85 12.56 -9.38
C HIS A 91 1.50 11.17 -9.33
N MET A 92 0.71 10.11 -9.11
CA MET A 92 1.20 8.74 -9.10
C MET A 92 1.46 8.28 -10.54
N THR A 93 2.63 7.67 -10.78
CA THR A 93 2.94 7.06 -12.07
C THR A 93 2.28 5.68 -12.19
N ASP A 94 2.15 5.18 -13.43
CA ASP A 94 1.59 3.85 -13.69
C ASP A 94 2.43 2.74 -13.03
N GLU A 95 3.76 2.90 -12.97
CA GLU A 95 4.63 1.93 -12.30
C GLU A 95 4.44 1.95 -10.77
N GLN A 96 4.23 3.11 -10.17
CA GLN A 96 3.91 3.23 -8.75
C GLN A 96 2.56 2.61 -8.45
N ALA A 97 1.55 2.88 -9.29
CA ALA A 97 0.22 2.29 -9.18
C ALA A 97 0.26 0.77 -9.35
N ALA A 98 1.00 0.26 -10.34
CA ALA A 98 1.15 -1.16 -10.58
C ALA A 98 1.81 -1.88 -9.39
N TRP A 99 2.84 -1.29 -8.78
CA TRP A 99 3.46 -1.87 -7.59
C TRP A 99 2.48 -1.91 -6.42
N LEU A 100 1.78 -0.81 -6.16
CA LEU A 100 0.81 -0.73 -5.07
C LEU A 100 -0.36 -1.70 -5.29
N ASP A 101 -0.79 -1.87 -6.56
CA ASP A 101 -1.83 -2.82 -6.95
C ASP A 101 -1.38 -4.28 -6.84
N SER A 102 -0.08 -4.55 -6.94
CA SER A 102 0.50 -5.87 -6.73
C SER A 102 0.53 -6.32 -5.27
N CYS A 103 0.34 -5.40 -4.29
CA CYS A 103 0.29 -5.73 -2.87
C CYS A 103 -0.93 -6.60 -2.57
N PRO A 104 -0.77 -7.85 -2.08
CA PRO A 104 -1.89 -8.70 -1.70
C PRO A 104 -2.55 -8.20 -0.41
N LEU A 105 -3.74 -8.70 -0.08
CA LEU A 105 -4.39 -8.42 1.21
C LEU A 105 -3.74 -9.18 2.37
N MET A 106 -3.06 -10.28 2.06
CA MET A 106 -2.35 -11.13 3.01
C MET A 106 -1.06 -11.63 2.38
N LEU A 107 0.03 -11.57 3.13
CA LEU A 107 1.34 -12.09 2.75
C LEU A 107 1.76 -13.18 3.74
N ARG A 108 2.13 -14.36 3.24
CA ARG A 108 2.72 -15.42 4.06
C ARG A 108 4.22 -15.50 3.77
N ALA A 109 5.03 -15.30 4.80
CA ALA A 109 6.47 -15.55 4.80
C ALA A 109 6.73 -16.88 5.51
N ARG A 110 7.45 -17.79 4.85
CA ARG A 110 7.78 -19.11 5.42
C ARG A 110 9.17 -19.11 6.01
N ASP A 111 9.38 -19.94 7.01
CA ASP A 111 10.68 -20.20 7.62
C ASP A 111 11.41 -18.93 8.09
N VAL A 112 10.66 -17.96 8.60
CA VAL A 112 11.26 -16.73 9.17
C VAL A 112 12.06 -17.12 10.40
N TYR A 113 13.35 -16.79 10.40
CA TYR A 113 14.28 -17.17 11.46
C TYR A 113 13.73 -16.85 12.86
N GLY A 114 13.64 -17.88 13.69
CA GLY A 114 13.15 -17.78 15.08
C GLY A 114 11.63 -17.62 15.23
N LEU A 115 10.85 -17.46 14.13
CA LEU A 115 9.40 -17.26 14.14
C LEU A 115 8.63 -18.37 13.40
N GLY A 116 9.29 -19.12 12.49
CA GLY A 116 8.59 -20.04 11.60
C GLY A 116 7.76 -19.31 10.55
N ASP A 117 6.57 -19.81 10.26
CA ASP A 117 5.68 -19.17 9.27
C ASP A 117 5.00 -17.92 9.86
N VAL A 118 5.14 -16.81 9.18
CA VAL A 118 4.56 -15.51 9.56
C VAL A 118 3.53 -15.09 8.53
N VAL A 119 2.39 -14.59 8.99
CA VAL A 119 1.35 -14.00 8.14
C VAL A 119 1.25 -12.52 8.43
N VAL A 120 1.39 -11.70 7.39
CA VAL A 120 1.26 -10.24 7.48
C VAL A 120 -0.08 -9.83 6.87
N VAL A 121 -0.85 -9.06 7.60
CA VAL A 121 -2.13 -8.47 7.18
C VAL A 121 -2.22 -7.03 7.64
N HIS A 122 -2.97 -6.18 6.92
CA HIS A 122 -3.14 -4.78 7.31
C HIS A 122 -4.09 -4.62 8.51
N ALA A 123 -5.23 -5.30 8.50
CA ALA A 123 -6.26 -5.11 9.53
C ALA A 123 -6.22 -6.21 10.60
N GLY A 124 -6.54 -7.44 10.25
CA GLY A 124 -6.60 -8.56 11.18
C GLY A 124 -7.19 -9.80 10.53
N LEU A 125 -7.27 -10.87 11.32
CA LEU A 125 -7.80 -12.16 10.92
C LEU A 125 -9.03 -12.51 11.78
N VAL A 126 -9.98 -13.21 11.19
CA VAL A 126 -11.15 -13.71 11.92
C VAL A 126 -10.78 -15.00 12.63
N GLN A 127 -10.94 -15.02 13.96
CA GLN A 127 -10.63 -16.19 14.75
C GLN A 127 -11.50 -17.40 14.35
N GLY A 128 -10.89 -18.57 14.24
CA GLY A 128 -11.58 -19.82 13.90
C GLY A 128 -11.86 -20.01 12.42
N VAL A 129 -11.45 -19.08 11.55
CA VAL A 129 -11.54 -19.19 10.10
C VAL A 129 -10.17 -19.54 9.54
N ALA A 130 -10.08 -20.55 8.66
CA ALA A 130 -8.82 -20.93 8.02
C ALA A 130 -8.26 -19.75 7.18
N LEU A 131 -6.93 -19.66 7.06
CA LEU A 131 -6.27 -18.53 6.35
C LEU A 131 -6.79 -18.40 4.91
N GLU A 132 -7.02 -19.51 4.25
CA GLU A 132 -7.51 -19.60 2.85
C GLU A 132 -8.95 -19.08 2.70
N GLN A 133 -9.67 -18.97 3.82
CA GLN A 133 -11.07 -18.54 3.88
C GLN A 133 -11.24 -17.12 4.46
N GLN A 134 -10.15 -16.51 4.96
CA GLN A 134 -10.18 -15.18 5.57
C GLN A 134 -10.52 -14.08 4.58
N VAL A 135 -10.13 -14.26 3.34
CA VAL A 135 -10.15 -13.22 2.32
C VAL A 135 -11.12 -13.64 1.22
N GLY A 136 -12.01 -12.74 0.86
CA GLY A 136 -12.95 -12.96 -0.23
C GLY A 136 -12.26 -13.23 -1.58
N PRO A 137 -13.00 -13.34 -2.69
CA PRO A 137 -12.52 -13.83 -3.98
C PRO A 137 -11.38 -13.01 -4.63
N PHE A 138 -10.91 -11.94 -4.01
CA PHE A 138 -9.82 -11.07 -4.49
C PHE A 138 -8.49 -11.25 -3.74
N SER A 139 -8.34 -12.30 -2.92
CA SER A 139 -7.11 -12.52 -2.17
C SER A 139 -6.06 -13.23 -3.01
N TYR A 140 -4.89 -12.62 -3.10
CA TYR A 140 -3.71 -13.23 -3.68
C TYR A 140 -2.79 -13.74 -2.57
N PHE A 141 -2.53 -15.03 -2.56
CA PHE A 141 -1.45 -15.61 -1.77
C PHE A 141 -0.13 -15.41 -2.53
N CYS A 142 0.75 -14.59 -2.00
CA CYS A 142 2.12 -14.53 -2.49
C CYS A 142 3.00 -15.33 -1.53
N SER A 143 3.40 -16.55 -1.91
CA SER A 143 4.50 -17.24 -1.25
C SER A 143 5.79 -16.72 -1.85
N HIS A 144 6.54 -15.87 -1.12
CA HIS A 144 7.91 -15.57 -1.49
C HIS A 144 8.80 -16.66 -0.88
N PRO A 145 9.64 -17.34 -1.67
CA PRO A 145 10.77 -18.07 -1.11
C PRO A 145 11.72 -17.04 -0.47
N ALA A 146 12.19 -17.35 0.73
CA ALA A 146 13.25 -16.61 1.42
C ALA A 146 14.55 -16.65 0.60
#